data_112d665e9691d3e14764403bf524ac47
#
_entry.id   112d665e9691d3e14764403bf524ac47
#
_cell.length_a   1.000
_cell.length_b   1.000
_cell.length_c   1.000
_cell.angle_alpha   90.00
_cell.angle_beta   90.00
_cell.angle_gamma   90.00
#
_symmetry.space_group_name_H-M   'P 1'
#
loop_
_entity.id
_entity.type
_entity.pdbx_description
1 polymer ?
#
loop_
_entity_poly.entity_id
_entity_poly.type
_entity_poly.pdbx_seq_one_letter_code
_entity_poly.pdbx_strand_id
1 'polypeptide(L)'
;MNRLFTIASMLLMSALMLVSCDKTQGDDTSMDAGFFITLDKNVIQCNGEDFATLKATLDGKDVTADAVFYLVSGKNLQPITGNVFSTDKVGEYSFRGSYLTFNTEELVTVTAINVSVPAAAADPQPANTSFVHRSFLNQYTGTGCGYCPGMKRSLSEAFKDEETKNMAVLAAVHSYNADDPAYITGPRATGYPYLDVDMNAGFSYEMDPDGKLGVLKNALKERTSTPALVGISANPSYSDGVLVVRVAVKAAADGDYRLGVWFLQDRVYGLQTDYLGITDSSYNYHDACVRKADSRYQSNYAGHPLGTIKKGETVERTFVLNVEAEDWKLRDMNNIHFAAFVSSVKTAVNNKGREYKYVSVDNVVDCKYNEPTPFEYK
;
A
#
# COMPACT_ATOMS: atom_id res chain seq x y z
N MET A 1 -48.05 -10.22 69.14
CA MET A 1 -48.97 -10.01 68.00
C MET A 1 -48.21 -9.37 66.88
N ASN A 2 -48.11 -10.08 65.76
CA ASN A 2 -47.97 -9.62 64.40
C ASN A 2 -46.72 -9.77 63.63
N ARG A 3 -46.84 -10.75 62.94
CA ARG A 3 -46.70 -10.97 61.50
C ARG A 3 -45.45 -10.42 60.81
N LEU A 4 -44.50 -11.34 60.64
CA LEU A 4 -43.47 -11.35 59.64
C LEU A 4 -44.09 -11.34 58.20
N PHE A 5 -43.69 -10.41 57.41
CA PHE A 5 -43.80 -10.54 55.98
C PHE A 5 -42.36 -10.69 55.39
N THR A 6 -42.07 -11.91 54.98
CA THR A 6 -40.89 -12.26 54.25
C THR A 6 -41.08 -11.89 52.75
N ILE A 7 -40.39 -10.89 52.29
CA ILE A 7 -40.27 -10.61 50.83
C ILE A 7 -39.00 -11.25 50.34
N ALA A 8 -39.16 -12.35 49.62
CA ALA A 8 -38.09 -12.97 48.89
C ALA A 8 -37.77 -12.10 47.66
N SER A 9 -36.68 -11.33 47.74
CA SER A 9 -36.11 -10.68 46.58
C SER A 9 -35.35 -11.71 45.75
N MET A 10 -35.91 -12.13 44.62
CA MET A 10 -35.20 -12.79 43.56
C MET A 10 -34.19 -11.80 42.96
N LEU A 11 -32.94 -11.95 43.35
CA LEU A 11 -31.81 -11.37 42.62
C LEU A 11 -31.66 -12.13 41.33
N LEU A 12 -32.18 -11.55 40.25
CA LEU A 12 -31.85 -11.94 38.88
C LEU A 12 -30.43 -11.42 38.62
N MET A 13 -29.43 -12.26 38.86
CA MET A 13 -28.07 -12.05 38.36
C MET A 13 -28.12 -12.22 36.83
N SER A 14 -28.34 -11.10 36.13
CA SER A 14 -27.99 -11.00 34.72
C SER A 14 -26.47 -11.09 34.63
N ALA A 15 -25.97 -12.27 34.32
CA ALA A 15 -24.61 -12.45 33.84
C ALA A 15 -24.50 -11.69 32.50
N LEU A 16 -24.00 -10.45 32.56
CA LEU A 16 -23.40 -9.82 31.38
C LEU A 16 -22.20 -10.68 31.02
N MET A 17 -22.40 -11.59 30.09
CA MET A 17 -21.32 -12.10 29.31
C MET A 17 -20.76 -10.91 28.54
N LEU A 18 -19.68 -10.36 29.05
CA LEU A 18 -18.72 -9.59 28.26
C LEU A 18 -18.16 -10.59 27.23
N VAL A 19 -18.83 -10.70 26.10
CA VAL A 19 -18.20 -11.19 24.89
C VAL A 19 -17.15 -10.14 24.56
N SER A 20 -15.95 -10.35 25.11
CA SER A 20 -14.75 -9.77 24.56
C SER A 20 -14.70 -10.26 23.13
N CYS A 21 -15.18 -9.44 22.21
CA CYS A 21 -14.83 -9.57 20.81
C CYS A 21 -13.34 -9.29 20.74
N ASP A 22 -12.57 -10.32 20.96
CA ASP A 22 -11.20 -10.40 20.49
C ASP A 22 -11.33 -10.30 18.97
N LYS A 23 -11.20 -9.07 18.45
CA LYS A 23 -10.98 -8.84 17.03
C LYS A 23 -9.60 -9.42 16.74
N THR A 24 -9.55 -10.73 16.61
CA THR A 24 -8.49 -11.40 15.88
C THR A 24 -8.46 -10.77 14.50
N GLN A 25 -7.46 -9.99 14.27
CA GLN A 25 -7.06 -9.44 12.99
C GLN A 25 -6.99 -10.61 12.00
N GLY A 26 -7.85 -10.55 11.00
CA GLY A 26 -7.77 -11.42 9.83
C GLY A 26 -8.60 -12.66 9.93
N ASP A 27 -9.66 -12.69 9.20
CA ASP A 27 -10.13 -13.96 8.65
C ASP A 27 -10.90 -13.84 7.34
N ASP A 28 -10.77 -12.76 6.59
CA ASP A 28 -11.24 -12.82 5.21
C ASP A 28 -10.39 -11.95 4.29
N THR A 29 -9.28 -12.51 3.85
CA THR A 29 -8.44 -11.95 2.80
C THR A 29 -8.63 -12.63 1.46
N SER A 30 -9.57 -13.58 1.33
CA SER A 30 -9.94 -14.07 0.01
C SER A 30 -10.81 -13.02 -0.66
N MET A 31 -10.35 -12.50 -1.79
CA MET A 31 -11.15 -11.60 -2.63
C MET A 31 -12.40 -12.27 -3.22
N ASP A 32 -12.52 -13.58 -3.09
CA ASP A 32 -13.63 -14.37 -3.60
C ASP A 32 -14.80 -14.50 -2.61
N ALA A 33 -14.60 -14.16 -1.33
CA ALA A 33 -15.65 -14.22 -0.33
C ALA A 33 -16.26 -12.83 -0.10
N GLY A 34 -17.58 -12.71 -0.25
CA GLY A 34 -18.31 -11.45 -0.03
C GLY A 34 -18.69 -10.73 -1.33
N PHE A 35 -19.27 -9.54 -1.14
CA PHE A 35 -19.74 -8.70 -2.24
C PHE A 35 -18.76 -7.54 -2.49
N PHE A 36 -18.21 -7.48 -3.70
CA PHE A 36 -17.22 -6.49 -4.12
C PHE A 36 -17.61 -5.82 -5.43
N ILE A 37 -17.13 -4.58 -5.61
CA ILE A 37 -17.09 -3.94 -6.92
C ILE A 37 -15.65 -3.65 -7.31
N THR A 38 -15.37 -3.72 -8.60
CA THR A 38 -14.08 -3.42 -9.21
C THR A 38 -14.24 -2.50 -10.41
N LEU A 39 -13.15 -1.92 -10.88
CA LEU A 39 -13.08 -1.06 -12.06
C LEU A 39 -12.22 -1.72 -13.13
N ASP A 40 -12.59 -1.58 -14.41
CA ASP A 40 -11.69 -1.90 -15.53
C ASP A 40 -10.50 -0.94 -15.57
N LYS A 41 -10.74 0.35 -15.32
CA LYS A 41 -9.71 1.38 -15.12
C LYS A 41 -10.16 2.39 -14.07
N ASN A 42 -9.20 2.89 -13.32
CA ASN A 42 -9.45 3.81 -12.21
C ASN A 42 -9.18 5.29 -12.54
N VAL A 43 -8.70 5.59 -13.75
CA VAL A 43 -8.47 6.95 -14.24
C VAL A 43 -9.08 7.10 -15.61
N ILE A 44 -9.80 8.20 -15.82
CA ILE A 44 -10.44 8.58 -17.09
C ILE A 44 -10.08 10.02 -17.47
N GLN A 45 -10.17 10.33 -18.78
CA GLN A 45 -10.15 11.71 -19.26
C GLN A 45 -11.47 12.40 -18.95
N CYS A 46 -11.41 13.64 -18.46
CA CYS A 46 -12.61 14.44 -18.17
C CYS A 46 -13.18 15.10 -19.45
N ASN A 47 -13.46 14.32 -20.47
CA ASN A 47 -13.98 14.79 -21.77
C ASN A 47 -15.43 14.35 -22.03
N GLY A 48 -16.06 13.65 -21.07
CA GLY A 48 -17.42 13.12 -21.19
C GLY A 48 -17.54 11.87 -22.07
N GLU A 49 -16.49 11.49 -22.80
CA GLU A 49 -16.47 10.35 -23.72
C GLU A 49 -15.70 9.16 -23.15
N ASP A 50 -14.59 9.44 -22.46
CA ASP A 50 -13.83 8.39 -21.77
C ASP A 50 -14.60 7.92 -20.53
N PHE A 51 -14.61 6.61 -20.28
CA PHE A 51 -15.44 6.02 -19.23
C PHE A 51 -14.72 4.89 -18.50
N ALA A 52 -15.12 4.68 -17.25
CA ALA A 52 -14.78 3.53 -16.45
C ALA A 52 -15.99 2.60 -16.32
N THR A 53 -15.74 1.28 -16.32
CA THR A 53 -16.76 0.26 -16.17
C THR A 53 -16.66 -0.39 -14.81
N LEU A 54 -17.76 -0.39 -14.06
CA LEU A 54 -17.87 -1.05 -12.78
C LEU A 54 -18.33 -2.51 -12.99
N LYS A 55 -17.70 -3.42 -12.24
CA LYS A 55 -18.07 -4.82 -12.20
C LYS A 55 -18.39 -5.21 -10.77
N ALA A 56 -19.45 -6.00 -10.56
CA ALA A 56 -19.86 -6.51 -9.25
C ALA A 56 -19.71 -8.02 -9.19
N THR A 57 -19.13 -8.53 -8.09
CA THR A 57 -18.99 -9.96 -7.83
C THR A 57 -19.49 -10.30 -6.43
N LEU A 58 -20.17 -11.44 -6.29
CA LEU A 58 -20.54 -12.04 -5.03
C LEU A 58 -19.96 -13.45 -4.97
N ASP A 59 -19.08 -13.70 -4.01
CA ASP A 59 -18.38 -15.00 -3.84
C ASP A 59 -17.75 -15.48 -5.16
N GLY A 60 -17.03 -14.57 -5.85
CA GLY A 60 -16.37 -14.83 -7.13
C GLY A 60 -17.29 -14.91 -8.35
N LYS A 61 -18.62 -14.88 -8.17
CA LYS A 61 -19.60 -14.94 -9.24
C LYS A 61 -19.97 -13.53 -9.73
N ASP A 62 -19.95 -13.32 -11.04
CA ASP A 62 -20.37 -12.06 -11.64
C ASP A 62 -21.87 -11.83 -11.46
N VAL A 63 -22.22 -10.72 -10.81
CA VAL A 63 -23.59 -10.26 -10.56
C VAL A 63 -23.83 -8.84 -11.08
N THR A 64 -22.96 -8.35 -11.98
CA THR A 64 -22.95 -6.98 -12.48
C THR A 64 -24.28 -6.55 -13.08
N ALA A 65 -24.94 -7.44 -13.83
CA ALA A 65 -26.21 -7.13 -14.51
C ALA A 65 -27.37 -6.83 -13.55
N ASP A 66 -27.32 -7.38 -12.34
CA ASP A 66 -28.37 -7.28 -11.33
C ASP A 66 -27.97 -6.35 -10.16
N ALA A 67 -26.74 -5.84 -10.17
CA ALA A 67 -26.24 -4.93 -9.14
C ALA A 67 -26.63 -3.48 -9.44
N VAL A 68 -26.77 -2.67 -8.41
CA VAL A 68 -26.98 -1.22 -8.50
C VAL A 68 -25.71 -0.51 -8.02
N PHE A 69 -25.25 0.45 -8.80
CA PHE A 69 -24.07 1.24 -8.47
C PHE A 69 -24.49 2.67 -8.10
N TYR A 70 -23.82 3.21 -7.08
CA TYR A 70 -24.11 4.55 -6.55
C TYR A 70 -22.83 5.39 -6.55
N LEU A 71 -22.95 6.62 -7.08
CA LEU A 71 -21.98 7.68 -6.84
C LEU A 71 -22.18 8.19 -5.40
N VAL A 72 -21.08 8.25 -4.63
CA VAL A 72 -21.07 8.67 -3.23
C VAL A 72 -20.63 10.13 -3.12
N SER A 73 -21.47 10.98 -2.54
CA SER A 73 -21.14 12.38 -2.25
C SER A 73 -21.46 12.68 -0.79
N GLY A 74 -20.43 12.60 0.07
CA GLY A 74 -20.61 12.68 1.51
C GLY A 74 -21.53 11.57 2.04
N LYS A 75 -22.71 11.94 2.55
CA LYS A 75 -23.72 10.98 3.01
C LYS A 75 -24.76 10.61 1.93
N ASN A 76 -24.69 11.24 0.77
CA ASN A 76 -25.67 11.04 -0.30
C ASN A 76 -25.19 9.93 -1.24
N LEU A 77 -26.12 9.05 -1.59
CA LEU A 77 -25.95 8.01 -2.61
C LEU A 77 -26.84 8.35 -3.80
N GLN A 78 -26.22 8.57 -4.96
CA GLN A 78 -26.91 8.83 -6.21
C GLN A 78 -26.75 7.61 -7.12
N PRO A 79 -27.82 6.90 -7.48
CA PRO A 79 -27.69 5.76 -8.39
C PRO A 79 -27.23 6.25 -9.76
N ILE A 80 -26.33 5.50 -10.39
CA ILE A 80 -25.94 5.70 -11.78
C ILE A 80 -26.73 4.75 -12.69
N THR A 81 -26.92 5.14 -13.93
CA THR A 81 -27.59 4.29 -14.91
C THR A 81 -26.61 3.25 -15.47
N GLY A 82 -26.90 1.98 -15.26
CA GLY A 82 -26.01 0.90 -15.66
C GLY A 82 -24.75 0.83 -14.79
N ASN A 83 -23.65 0.43 -15.41
CA ASN A 83 -22.36 0.20 -14.72
C ASN A 83 -21.20 1.00 -15.35
N VAL A 84 -21.51 2.06 -16.08
CA VAL A 84 -20.52 2.90 -16.77
C VAL A 84 -20.55 4.32 -16.20
N PHE A 85 -19.37 4.88 -15.99
CA PHE A 85 -19.22 6.26 -15.50
C PHE A 85 -18.30 7.06 -16.41
N SER A 86 -18.75 8.24 -16.83
CA SER A 86 -17.98 9.28 -17.52
C SER A 86 -18.30 10.66 -16.95
N THR A 87 -17.42 11.62 -17.15
CA THR A 87 -17.60 13.01 -16.68
C THR A 87 -16.78 13.99 -17.52
N ASP A 88 -17.24 15.24 -17.58
CA ASP A 88 -16.53 16.39 -18.16
C ASP A 88 -15.82 17.25 -17.11
N LYS A 89 -15.78 16.80 -15.84
CA LYS A 89 -15.20 17.54 -14.73
C LYS A 89 -14.06 16.77 -14.08
N VAL A 90 -12.94 17.46 -13.87
CA VAL A 90 -11.81 16.94 -13.06
C VAL A 90 -12.27 16.68 -11.63
N GLY A 91 -11.88 15.54 -11.07
CA GLY A 91 -12.19 15.20 -9.68
C GLY A 91 -12.08 13.72 -9.38
N GLU A 92 -12.30 13.38 -8.11
CA GLU A 92 -12.39 12.01 -7.63
C GLU A 92 -13.86 11.64 -7.38
N TYR A 93 -14.25 10.49 -7.89
CA TYR A 93 -15.63 10.00 -7.87
C TYR A 93 -15.63 8.61 -7.24
N SER A 94 -16.21 8.50 -6.05
CA SER A 94 -16.26 7.25 -5.30
C SER A 94 -17.58 6.53 -5.51
N PHE A 95 -17.52 5.22 -5.63
CA PHE A 95 -18.68 4.38 -5.91
C PHE A 95 -18.86 3.29 -4.87
N ARG A 96 -20.13 2.98 -4.64
CA ARG A 96 -20.60 1.84 -3.83
C ARG A 96 -21.49 0.94 -4.69
N GLY A 97 -21.43 -0.36 -4.48
CA GLY A 97 -22.33 -1.33 -5.07
C GLY A 97 -23.35 -1.85 -4.07
N SER A 98 -24.52 -2.26 -4.58
CA SER A 98 -25.55 -2.97 -3.85
C SER A 98 -26.11 -4.11 -4.71
N TYR A 99 -26.30 -5.28 -4.11
CA TYR A 99 -26.92 -6.43 -4.76
C TYR A 99 -27.72 -7.22 -3.72
N LEU A 100 -29.03 -7.38 -3.92
CA LEU A 100 -29.95 -7.96 -2.94
C LEU A 100 -29.84 -7.23 -1.58
N THR A 101 -29.41 -7.94 -0.53
CA THR A 101 -29.18 -7.38 0.82
C THR A 101 -27.72 -6.99 1.04
N PHE A 102 -26.83 -7.23 0.09
CA PHE A 102 -25.41 -6.94 0.21
C PHE A 102 -25.08 -5.53 -0.26
N ASN A 103 -24.17 -4.88 0.46
CA ASN A 103 -23.58 -3.60 0.08
C ASN A 103 -22.07 -3.72 0.19
N THR A 104 -21.34 -3.06 -0.69
CA THR A 104 -19.87 -3.03 -0.56
C THR A 104 -19.47 -2.26 0.69
N GLU A 105 -18.52 -2.78 1.45
CA GLU A 105 -17.93 -2.10 2.60
C GLU A 105 -16.96 -1.02 2.15
N GLU A 106 -16.16 -1.31 1.14
CA GLU A 106 -15.17 -0.40 0.55
C GLU A 106 -15.73 0.32 -0.68
N LEU A 107 -15.23 1.53 -0.89
CA LEU A 107 -15.51 2.32 -2.09
C LEU A 107 -14.43 2.07 -3.14
N VAL A 108 -14.83 2.06 -4.41
CA VAL A 108 -13.88 2.19 -5.51
C VAL A 108 -13.93 3.62 -6.03
N THR A 109 -12.79 4.16 -6.44
CA THR A 109 -12.67 5.56 -6.87
C THR A 109 -12.19 5.65 -8.32
N VAL A 110 -12.89 6.44 -9.11
CA VAL A 110 -12.47 6.88 -10.45
C VAL A 110 -11.95 8.30 -10.34
N THR A 111 -10.73 8.53 -10.82
CA THR A 111 -10.13 9.87 -10.91
C THR A 111 -10.26 10.38 -12.35
N ALA A 112 -10.99 11.47 -12.54
CA ALA A 112 -11.09 12.15 -13.84
C ALA A 112 -10.06 13.28 -13.93
N ILE A 113 -9.24 13.26 -14.98
CA ILE A 113 -8.12 14.19 -15.19
C ILE A 113 -8.19 14.86 -16.56
N ASN A 114 -7.55 16.01 -16.66
CA ASN A 114 -7.42 16.77 -17.92
C ASN A 114 -6.02 16.68 -18.54
N VAL A 115 -5.13 15.89 -17.95
CA VAL A 115 -3.80 15.60 -18.50
C VAL A 115 -3.76 14.20 -19.11
N SER A 116 -2.84 13.96 -20.05
CA SER A 116 -2.76 12.67 -20.73
C SER A 116 -2.31 11.54 -19.81
N VAL A 117 -2.96 10.38 -19.90
CA VAL A 117 -2.49 9.14 -19.28
C VAL A 117 -1.38 8.56 -20.18
N PRO A 118 -0.20 8.28 -19.66
CA PRO A 118 0.87 7.67 -20.46
C PRO A 118 0.48 6.26 -20.91
N ALA A 119 1.03 5.81 -22.04
CA ALA A 119 0.93 4.40 -22.43
C ALA A 119 1.62 3.51 -21.39
N ALA A 120 1.27 2.23 -21.31
CA ALA A 120 2.03 1.28 -20.53
C ALA A 120 3.49 1.21 -21.02
N ALA A 121 4.44 0.98 -20.11
CA ALA A 121 5.82 0.74 -20.50
C ALA A 121 5.89 -0.52 -21.38
N ALA A 122 6.69 -0.45 -22.46
CA ALA A 122 6.84 -1.59 -23.33
C ALA A 122 7.45 -2.80 -22.59
N ASP A 123 6.94 -3.98 -22.85
CA ASP A 123 7.51 -5.22 -22.33
C ASP A 123 8.59 -5.72 -23.30
N PRO A 124 9.89 -5.70 -22.91
CA PRO A 124 10.97 -6.11 -23.82
C PRO A 124 11.03 -7.62 -24.03
N GLN A 125 10.38 -8.43 -23.19
CA GLN A 125 10.38 -9.89 -23.23
C GLN A 125 8.99 -10.48 -22.90
N PRO A 126 7.98 -10.35 -23.79
CA PRO A 126 6.59 -10.69 -23.46
C PRO A 126 6.36 -12.14 -23.02
N ALA A 127 7.18 -13.08 -23.49
CA ALA A 127 7.09 -14.50 -23.11
C ALA A 127 7.84 -14.85 -21.80
N ASN A 128 8.71 -13.95 -21.30
CA ASN A 128 9.50 -14.20 -20.10
C ASN A 128 8.68 -13.87 -18.86
N THR A 129 8.74 -14.74 -17.84
CA THR A 129 8.12 -14.56 -16.53
C THR A 129 9.12 -14.73 -15.38
N SER A 130 10.44 -14.68 -15.66
CA SER A 130 11.49 -14.74 -14.64
C SER A 130 11.94 -13.33 -14.31
N PHE A 131 11.41 -12.74 -13.25
CA PHE A 131 11.64 -11.34 -12.89
C PHE A 131 12.73 -11.18 -11.84
N VAL A 132 13.42 -10.04 -11.89
CA VAL A 132 14.28 -9.57 -10.80
C VAL A 132 13.42 -9.37 -9.55
N HIS A 133 13.90 -9.84 -8.40
CA HIS A 133 13.20 -9.75 -7.12
C HIS A 133 13.87 -8.72 -6.23
N ARG A 134 13.09 -7.79 -5.68
CA ARG A 134 13.52 -6.82 -4.66
C ARG A 134 12.59 -6.85 -3.47
N SER A 135 13.18 -6.68 -2.30
CA SER A 135 12.43 -6.53 -1.05
C SER A 135 12.02 -5.08 -0.82
N PHE A 136 10.84 -4.86 -0.26
CA PHE A 136 10.35 -3.55 0.14
C PHE A 136 10.70 -3.30 1.61
N LEU A 137 11.54 -2.31 1.87
CA LEU A 137 11.97 -1.92 3.22
C LEU A 137 11.16 -0.71 3.69
N ASN A 138 10.36 -0.88 4.75
CA ASN A 138 9.64 0.20 5.39
C ASN A 138 10.35 0.60 6.67
N GLN A 139 11.08 1.72 6.64
CA GLN A 139 11.70 2.30 7.81
C GLN A 139 10.72 3.24 8.51
N TYR A 140 10.32 2.91 9.73
CA TYR A 140 9.53 3.79 10.59
C TYR A 140 10.47 4.67 11.42
N THR A 141 10.36 5.99 11.21
CA THR A 141 11.34 6.96 11.67
C THR A 141 10.69 8.32 11.99
N GLY A 142 11.52 9.30 12.28
CA GLY A 142 11.16 10.72 12.46
C GLY A 142 12.33 11.53 12.97
N THR A 143 12.31 12.84 12.71
CA THR A 143 13.35 13.79 13.11
C THR A 143 13.57 13.84 14.63
N GLY A 144 12.50 13.63 15.43
CA GLY A 144 12.57 13.56 16.89
C GLY A 144 13.06 12.24 17.46
N CYS A 145 13.24 11.21 16.64
CA CYS A 145 13.68 9.89 17.08
C CYS A 145 15.19 9.81 17.26
N GLY A 146 15.68 9.89 18.50
CA GLY A 146 17.12 9.97 18.80
C GLY A 146 17.96 8.72 18.52
N TYR A 147 17.34 7.56 18.35
CA TYR A 147 17.99 6.32 17.96
C TYR A 147 17.86 5.98 16.47
N CYS A 148 17.03 6.71 15.74
CA CYS A 148 16.83 6.50 14.31
C CYS A 148 18.07 6.73 13.43
N PRO A 149 19.04 7.60 13.80
CA PRO A 149 20.30 7.71 13.09
C PRO A 149 21.08 6.40 12.96
N GLY A 150 21.04 5.53 13.98
CA GLY A 150 21.69 4.21 13.91
C GLY A 150 21.12 3.33 12.80
N MET A 151 19.80 3.28 12.66
CA MET A 151 19.15 2.54 11.57
C MET A 151 19.45 3.17 10.20
N LYS A 152 19.38 4.49 10.08
CA LYS A 152 19.70 5.21 8.83
C LYS A 152 21.13 4.87 8.38
N ARG A 153 22.11 4.83 9.29
CA ARG A 153 23.49 4.44 8.99
C ARG A 153 23.57 3.02 8.44
N SER A 154 22.93 2.05 9.10
CA SER A 154 22.97 0.65 8.67
C SER A 154 22.29 0.41 7.31
N LEU A 155 21.17 1.07 7.07
CA LEU A 155 20.52 1.04 5.75
C LEU A 155 21.45 1.64 4.68
N SER A 156 22.08 2.80 4.95
CA SER A 156 23.05 3.41 4.03
C SER A 156 24.22 2.46 3.71
N GLU A 157 24.73 1.71 4.69
CA GLU A 157 25.77 0.72 4.46
C GLU A 157 25.30 -0.46 3.64
N ALA A 158 24.06 -0.98 3.89
CA ALA A 158 23.49 -2.04 3.08
C ALA A 158 23.27 -1.63 1.61
N PHE A 159 22.88 -0.38 1.36
CA PHE A 159 22.69 0.16 0.01
C PHE A 159 24.01 0.53 -0.71
N LYS A 160 25.14 0.64 0.01
CA LYS A 160 26.46 0.82 -0.57
C LYS A 160 27.21 -0.49 -0.84
N ASP A 161 26.77 -1.58 -0.20
CA ASP A 161 27.38 -2.89 -0.35
C ASP A 161 27.07 -3.50 -1.72
N GLU A 162 28.10 -3.90 -2.46
CA GLU A 162 28.00 -4.45 -3.81
C GLU A 162 27.07 -5.67 -3.91
N GLU A 163 26.94 -6.45 -2.84
CA GLU A 163 26.12 -7.64 -2.83
C GLU A 163 24.63 -7.33 -2.60
N THR A 164 24.30 -6.22 -1.90
CA THR A 164 22.92 -5.94 -1.46
C THR A 164 22.32 -4.64 -2.01
N LYS A 165 23.11 -3.75 -2.62
CA LYS A 165 22.70 -2.42 -3.07
C LYS A 165 21.46 -2.38 -3.99
N ASN A 166 21.22 -3.46 -4.75
CA ASN A 166 20.10 -3.56 -5.69
C ASN A 166 19.01 -4.55 -5.23
N MET A 167 19.09 -5.04 -3.99
CA MET A 167 18.18 -6.07 -3.49
C MET A 167 16.92 -5.51 -2.83
N ALA A 168 16.85 -4.19 -2.63
CA ALA A 168 15.71 -3.60 -1.93
C ALA A 168 15.37 -2.20 -2.43
N VAL A 169 14.14 -1.78 -2.15
CA VAL A 169 13.65 -0.41 -2.26
C VAL A 169 13.25 0.07 -0.88
N LEU A 170 13.70 1.27 -0.50
CA LEU A 170 13.43 1.88 0.80
C LEU A 170 12.26 2.86 0.72
N ALA A 171 11.38 2.82 1.73
CA ALA A 171 10.42 3.86 2.04
C ALA A 171 10.56 4.26 3.50
N ALA A 172 10.81 5.55 3.76
CA ALA A 172 10.94 6.11 5.10
C ALA A 172 9.61 6.72 5.56
N VAL A 173 8.94 6.07 6.50
CA VAL A 173 7.66 6.49 7.06
C VAL A 173 7.91 7.35 8.28
N HIS A 174 7.81 8.67 8.12
CA HIS A 174 7.98 9.65 9.19
C HIS A 174 6.68 9.79 9.98
N SER A 175 6.49 8.93 11.00
CA SER A 175 5.26 8.89 11.80
C SER A 175 5.51 8.99 13.32
N TYR A 176 6.75 9.31 13.73
CA TYR A 176 7.14 9.44 15.13
C TYR A 176 6.58 10.70 15.78
N ASN A 177 6.78 11.87 15.18
CA ASN A 177 6.40 13.19 15.71
C ASN A 177 5.71 14.03 14.64
N ALA A 178 4.62 14.70 15.01
CA ALA A 178 3.75 15.43 14.06
C ALA A 178 4.35 16.73 13.53
N ASP A 179 5.39 17.26 14.16
CA ASP A 179 6.15 18.45 13.73
C ASP A 179 7.29 18.12 12.76
N ASP A 180 7.47 16.84 12.43
CA ASP A 180 8.42 16.39 11.42
C ASP A 180 8.05 16.94 10.03
N PRO A 181 8.98 17.57 9.29
CA PRO A 181 8.71 18.08 7.94
C PRO A 181 8.26 17.02 6.93
N ALA A 182 8.57 15.76 7.19
CA ALA A 182 8.15 14.62 6.37
C ALA A 182 7.00 13.84 7.01
N TYR A 183 6.34 14.36 8.06
CA TYR A 183 5.29 13.63 8.76
C TYR A 183 4.16 13.17 7.83
N ILE A 184 3.78 11.92 8.01
CA ILE A 184 2.62 11.33 7.33
C ILE A 184 1.69 10.66 8.35
N THR A 185 0.39 10.94 8.21
CA THR A 185 -0.65 10.18 8.91
C THR A 185 -0.93 8.92 8.11
N GLY A 186 -0.40 7.80 8.54
CA GLY A 186 -0.49 6.57 7.75
C GLY A 186 -0.01 5.34 8.52
N PRO A 187 0.78 4.49 7.88
CA PRO A 187 1.34 3.31 8.53
C PRO A 187 2.13 3.69 9.78
N ARG A 188 1.96 2.94 10.86
CA ARG A 188 2.66 3.18 12.14
C ARG A 188 3.28 1.91 12.66
N ALA A 189 4.43 2.06 13.32
CA ALA A 189 5.07 1.01 14.09
C ALA A 189 4.70 1.09 15.58
N THR A 190 4.91 0.01 16.31
CA THR A 190 4.74 -0.04 17.77
C THR A 190 5.90 0.57 18.54
N GLY A 191 7.03 0.81 17.86
CA GLY A 191 8.24 1.44 18.41
C GLY A 191 9.10 2.07 17.32
N TYR A 192 10.09 2.88 17.71
CA TYR A 192 11.01 3.58 16.81
C TYR A 192 12.45 3.54 17.32
N PRO A 193 13.46 3.32 16.44
CA PRO A 193 13.31 2.97 15.03
C PRO A 193 12.74 1.56 14.85
N TYR A 194 12.03 1.37 13.74
CA TYR A 194 11.53 0.06 13.34
C TYR A 194 11.74 -0.11 11.83
N LEU A 195 12.10 -1.31 11.42
CA LEU A 195 12.23 -1.67 10.01
C LEU A 195 11.42 -2.93 9.77
N ASP A 196 10.53 -2.88 8.80
CA ASP A 196 9.89 -4.06 8.30
C ASP A 196 10.38 -4.40 6.88
N VAL A 197 10.39 -5.68 6.57
CA VAL A 197 10.80 -6.21 5.28
C VAL A 197 9.60 -6.90 4.65
N ASP A 198 9.17 -6.40 3.48
CA ASP A 198 8.04 -6.92 2.71
C ASP A 198 6.72 -6.95 3.49
N MET A 199 6.51 -6.02 4.43
CA MET A 199 5.33 -5.95 5.30
C MET A 199 5.10 -7.22 6.16
N ASN A 200 6.12 -8.06 6.29
CA ASN A 200 6.00 -9.39 6.89
C ASN A 200 6.92 -9.60 8.10
N ALA A 201 8.16 -9.14 8.04
CA ALA A 201 9.15 -9.41 9.07
C ALA A 201 9.72 -8.12 9.62
N GLY A 202 9.30 -7.75 10.83
CA GLY A 202 9.82 -6.57 11.49
C GLY A 202 11.18 -6.81 12.13
N PHE A 203 12.10 -5.88 11.96
CA PHE A 203 13.31 -5.76 12.75
C PHE A 203 13.15 -4.61 13.75
N SER A 204 13.09 -4.92 15.02
CA SER A 204 13.33 -3.92 16.04
C SER A 204 14.84 -3.67 16.10
N TYR A 205 15.25 -2.50 15.64
CA TYR A 205 16.66 -2.13 15.65
C TYR A 205 17.02 -1.48 16.99
N GLU A 206 17.36 -2.29 17.96
CA GLU A 206 17.94 -1.81 19.21
C GLU A 206 19.45 -1.66 19.06
N MET A 207 19.87 -0.41 18.91
CA MET A 207 21.16 0.18 19.30
C MET A 207 22.52 -0.45 18.90
N ASP A 208 22.60 -1.62 18.30
CA ASP A 208 23.86 -2.13 17.76
C ASP A 208 23.82 -2.19 16.24
N PRO A 209 24.32 -1.13 15.57
CA PRO A 209 24.32 -1.08 14.11
C PRO A 209 25.12 -2.22 13.48
N ASP A 210 26.21 -2.63 14.10
CA ASP A 210 27.17 -3.56 13.46
C ASP A 210 26.69 -5.01 13.47
N GLY A 211 26.03 -5.44 14.54
CA GLY A 211 25.49 -6.80 14.67
C GLY A 211 24.27 -7.07 13.78
N LYS A 212 23.45 -6.07 13.49
CA LYS A 212 22.17 -6.24 12.77
C LYS A 212 22.26 -6.00 11.27
N LEU A 213 23.30 -5.31 10.79
CA LEU A 213 23.55 -5.17 9.36
C LEU A 213 23.72 -6.52 8.67
N GLY A 214 24.43 -7.46 9.29
CA GLY A 214 24.57 -8.84 8.80
C GLY A 214 23.22 -9.57 8.72
N VAL A 215 22.34 -9.38 9.70
CA VAL A 215 20.97 -9.95 9.70
C VAL A 215 20.17 -9.40 8.55
N LEU A 216 20.19 -8.07 8.33
CA LEU A 216 19.51 -7.44 7.20
C LEU A 216 20.03 -7.95 5.85
N LYS A 217 21.36 -7.97 5.66
CA LYS A 217 21.96 -8.47 4.41
C LYS A 217 21.57 -9.92 4.13
N ASN A 218 21.61 -10.78 5.15
CA ASN A 218 21.20 -12.18 5.00
C ASN A 218 19.72 -12.31 4.66
N ALA A 219 18.85 -11.54 5.30
CA ALA A 219 17.43 -11.52 4.99
C ALA A 219 17.16 -11.08 3.53
N LEU A 220 17.85 -10.03 3.05
CA LEU A 220 17.74 -9.58 1.66
C LEU A 220 18.20 -10.66 0.68
N LYS A 221 19.35 -11.29 0.91
CA LYS A 221 19.87 -12.39 0.07
C LYS A 221 18.92 -13.58 0.03
N GLU A 222 18.36 -14.00 1.16
CA GLU A 222 17.40 -15.09 1.24
C GLU A 222 16.14 -14.77 0.44
N ARG A 223 15.52 -13.60 0.66
CA ARG A 223 14.28 -13.21 0.01
C ARG A 223 14.41 -13.01 -1.50
N THR A 224 15.52 -12.48 -1.96
CA THR A 224 15.77 -12.23 -3.39
C THR A 224 16.47 -13.38 -4.13
N SER A 225 16.74 -14.49 -3.45
CA SER A 225 17.40 -15.67 -4.03
C SER A 225 16.61 -16.31 -5.19
N THR A 226 15.29 -16.26 -5.12
CA THR A 226 14.38 -16.76 -6.14
C THR A 226 13.85 -15.63 -7.04
N PRO A 227 13.41 -15.90 -8.28
CA PRO A 227 12.66 -14.93 -9.07
C PRO A 227 11.40 -14.46 -8.36
N ALA A 228 11.01 -13.20 -8.59
CA ALA A 228 9.77 -12.67 -8.04
C ALA A 228 8.54 -13.34 -8.66
N LEU A 229 7.44 -13.39 -7.89
CA LEU A 229 6.15 -13.93 -8.37
C LEU A 229 5.47 -13.00 -9.38
N VAL A 230 5.90 -11.75 -9.47
CA VAL A 230 5.38 -10.75 -10.40
C VAL A 230 6.50 -9.86 -10.91
N GLY A 231 6.38 -9.41 -12.15
CA GLY A 231 7.12 -8.28 -12.69
C GLY A 231 6.30 -7.01 -12.58
N ILE A 232 6.98 -5.89 -12.41
CA ILE A 232 6.37 -4.57 -12.32
C ILE A 232 7.06 -3.67 -13.34
N SER A 233 6.28 -2.93 -14.14
CA SER A 233 6.77 -1.84 -14.96
C SER A 233 5.95 -0.58 -14.70
N ALA A 234 6.55 0.59 -14.90
CA ALA A 234 5.86 1.86 -14.68
C ALA A 234 6.25 2.87 -15.76
N ASN A 235 5.28 3.66 -16.19
CA ASN A 235 5.50 4.77 -17.10
C ASN A 235 4.88 6.05 -16.51
N PRO A 236 5.69 6.99 -16.03
CA PRO A 236 5.22 8.27 -15.50
C PRO A 236 5.06 9.30 -16.62
N SER A 237 4.17 10.26 -16.39
CA SER A 237 4.05 11.50 -17.14
C SER A 237 3.76 12.64 -16.19
N TYR A 238 4.49 13.74 -16.30
CA TYR A 238 4.26 14.94 -15.50
C TYR A 238 3.90 16.11 -16.39
N SER A 239 2.74 16.71 -16.16
CA SER A 239 2.23 17.88 -16.87
C SER A 239 1.30 18.69 -15.98
N ASP A 240 1.38 20.01 -16.06
CA ASP A 240 0.48 20.94 -15.36
C ASP A 240 0.32 20.68 -13.86
N GLY A 241 1.44 20.35 -13.19
CA GLY A 241 1.45 20.07 -11.75
C GLY A 241 0.92 18.68 -11.38
N VAL A 242 0.53 17.86 -12.36
CA VAL A 242 -0.03 16.52 -12.14
C VAL A 242 0.96 15.45 -12.62
N LEU A 243 1.33 14.55 -11.72
CA LEU A 243 2.06 13.32 -12.03
C LEU A 243 1.08 12.18 -12.21
N VAL A 244 1.09 11.58 -13.39
CA VAL A 244 0.30 10.39 -13.72
C VAL A 244 1.25 9.22 -13.92
N VAL A 245 1.03 8.12 -13.21
CA VAL A 245 1.87 6.93 -13.30
C VAL A 245 1.02 5.74 -13.74
N ARG A 246 1.32 5.18 -14.91
CA ARG A 246 0.71 3.92 -15.34
C ARG A 246 1.62 2.76 -14.95
N VAL A 247 1.12 1.88 -14.10
CA VAL A 247 1.83 0.70 -13.61
C VAL A 247 1.21 -0.54 -14.24
N ALA A 248 2.05 -1.41 -14.78
CA ALA A 248 1.67 -2.73 -15.27
C ALA A 248 2.29 -3.82 -14.39
N VAL A 249 1.49 -4.80 -14.03
CA VAL A 249 1.87 -5.97 -13.24
C VAL A 249 1.69 -7.22 -14.08
N LYS A 250 2.77 -7.98 -14.30
CA LYS A 250 2.76 -9.24 -15.05
C LYS A 250 3.04 -10.41 -14.11
N ALA A 251 2.15 -11.38 -14.07
CA ALA A 251 2.27 -12.51 -13.14
C ALA A 251 3.26 -13.59 -13.65
N ALA A 252 4.12 -14.08 -12.76
CA ALA A 252 4.95 -15.27 -12.96
C ALA A 252 4.25 -16.54 -12.46
N ALA A 253 3.24 -16.40 -11.63
CA ALA A 253 2.39 -17.49 -11.12
C ALA A 253 0.94 -17.01 -11.04
N ASP A 254 -0.01 -17.94 -11.08
CA ASP A 254 -1.42 -17.63 -10.79
C ASP A 254 -1.54 -17.15 -9.36
N GLY A 255 -2.32 -16.09 -9.12
CA GLY A 255 -2.51 -15.58 -7.76
C GLY A 255 -3.41 -14.35 -7.68
N ASP A 256 -3.87 -14.08 -6.47
CA ASP A 256 -4.61 -12.86 -6.13
C ASP A 256 -3.61 -11.81 -5.63
N TYR A 257 -3.47 -10.75 -6.43
CA TYR A 257 -2.45 -9.74 -6.20
C TYR A 257 -3.07 -8.39 -5.83
N ARG A 258 -2.27 -7.57 -5.15
CA ARG A 258 -2.57 -6.19 -4.81
C ARG A 258 -1.45 -5.29 -5.26
N LEU A 259 -1.77 -4.09 -5.72
CA LEU A 259 -0.81 -3.09 -6.17
C LEU A 259 -0.91 -1.84 -5.31
N GLY A 260 0.22 -1.40 -4.76
CA GLY A 260 0.36 -0.13 -4.07
C GLY A 260 1.42 0.74 -4.72
N VAL A 261 1.22 2.05 -4.64
CA VAL A 261 2.20 3.06 -5.04
C VAL A 261 2.39 4.04 -3.89
N TRP A 262 3.63 4.17 -3.41
CA TRP A 262 4.01 5.17 -2.44
C TRP A 262 4.84 6.26 -3.11
N PHE A 263 4.35 7.50 -3.08
CA PHE A 263 5.09 8.65 -3.56
C PHE A 263 6.10 9.08 -2.49
N LEU A 264 7.35 9.18 -2.92
CA LEU A 264 8.52 9.38 -2.07
C LEU A 264 9.17 10.71 -2.42
N GLN A 265 9.75 11.37 -1.42
CA GLN A 265 10.55 12.59 -1.59
C GLN A 265 11.90 12.43 -0.93
N ASP A 266 12.94 12.72 -1.70
CA ASP A 266 14.31 12.85 -1.20
C ASP A 266 14.60 14.27 -0.71
N ARG A 267 15.66 14.41 0.07
CA ARG A 267 16.23 15.69 0.50
C ARG A 267 15.28 16.54 1.34
N VAL A 268 14.35 15.92 2.06
CA VAL A 268 13.49 16.64 3.02
C VAL A 268 14.35 17.12 4.19
N TYR A 269 14.44 18.44 4.39
CA TYR A 269 15.25 19.00 5.46
C TYR A 269 14.49 19.03 6.77
N GLY A 270 15.06 18.43 7.83
CA GLY A 270 14.59 18.45 9.20
C GLY A 270 15.72 18.14 10.18
N LEU A 271 15.82 18.89 11.28
CA LEU A 271 16.88 18.68 12.28
C LEU A 271 16.69 17.32 12.96
N GLN A 272 17.69 16.45 12.82
CA GLN A 272 17.68 15.12 13.39
C GLN A 272 18.14 15.12 14.85
N THR A 273 17.30 14.65 15.76
CA THR A 273 17.71 14.33 17.14
C THR A 273 18.62 13.10 17.15
N ASP A 274 19.72 13.20 17.89
CA ASP A 274 20.71 12.13 17.96
C ASP A 274 21.12 11.83 19.42
N TYR A 275 20.76 10.65 19.92
CA TYR A 275 21.21 10.16 21.23
C TYR A 275 22.47 9.29 21.15
N LEU A 276 22.91 8.96 19.94
CA LEU A 276 24.06 8.10 19.69
C LEU A 276 25.36 8.91 19.48
N GLY A 277 25.23 10.22 19.21
CA GLY A 277 26.36 11.11 18.92
C GLY A 277 27.07 10.76 17.60
N ILE A 278 26.33 10.26 16.62
CA ILE A 278 26.89 9.77 15.34
C ILE A 278 26.53 10.63 14.14
N THR A 279 25.67 11.65 14.30
CA THR A 279 25.18 12.46 13.18
C THR A 279 26.13 13.61 12.84
N ASP A 280 26.17 13.92 11.58
CA ASP A 280 26.66 15.18 11.01
C ASP A 280 25.52 15.93 10.31
N SER A 281 25.82 17.03 9.63
CA SER A 281 24.81 17.84 8.93
C SER A 281 24.08 17.09 7.81
N SER A 282 24.61 15.98 7.30
CA SER A 282 23.97 15.18 6.26
C SER A 282 22.74 14.44 6.76
N TYR A 283 22.70 14.11 8.06
CA TYR A 283 21.55 13.45 8.69
C TYR A 283 20.29 14.32 8.76
N ASN A 284 20.44 15.66 8.62
CA ASN A 284 19.31 16.59 8.54
C ASN A 284 18.58 16.57 7.19
N TYR A 285 19.09 15.80 6.21
CA TYR A 285 18.41 15.53 4.95
C TYR A 285 17.90 14.10 4.96
N HIS A 286 16.60 13.98 4.79
CA HIS A 286 15.89 12.69 4.83
C HIS A 286 15.49 12.30 3.41
N ASP A 287 15.82 11.08 3.03
CA ASP A 287 15.55 10.54 1.70
C ASP A 287 14.48 9.45 1.78
N ALA A 288 13.87 9.13 0.64
CA ALA A 288 12.78 8.17 0.49
C ALA A 288 11.59 8.42 1.43
N CYS A 289 11.38 9.69 1.84
CA CYS A 289 10.29 10.06 2.74
C CYS A 289 8.94 9.82 2.07
N VAL A 290 8.11 8.97 2.67
CA VAL A 290 6.75 8.72 2.17
C VAL A 290 5.92 9.99 2.32
N ARG A 291 5.43 10.53 1.20
CA ARG A 291 4.59 11.72 1.16
C ARG A 291 3.12 11.37 0.95
N LYS A 292 2.86 10.34 0.15
CA LYS A 292 1.52 9.77 -0.05
C LYS A 292 1.64 8.27 -0.25
N ALA A 293 0.86 7.51 0.51
CA ALA A 293 0.77 6.06 0.39
C ALA A 293 -0.56 5.71 -0.29
N ASP A 294 -0.53 5.51 -1.60
CA ASP A 294 -1.69 5.09 -2.38
C ASP A 294 -1.73 3.56 -2.47
N SER A 295 -2.06 2.95 -1.35
CA SER A 295 -2.05 1.49 -1.19
C SER A 295 -3.02 1.01 -0.12
N ARG A 296 -3.77 1.93 0.49
CA ARG A 296 -4.66 1.56 1.57
C ARG A 296 -5.87 0.81 1.04
N TYR A 297 -6.03 -0.40 1.53
CA TYR A 297 -7.21 -1.22 1.33
C TYR A 297 -7.71 -1.70 2.70
N GLN A 298 -8.97 -1.45 3.02
CA GLN A 298 -9.56 -1.68 4.34
C GLN A 298 -8.73 -1.00 5.46
N SER A 299 -8.20 -1.76 6.40
CA SER A 299 -7.42 -1.25 7.53
C SER A 299 -5.90 -1.38 7.35
N ASN A 300 -5.42 -1.83 6.19
CA ASN A 300 -4.00 -2.07 5.93
C ASN A 300 -3.49 -1.35 4.68
N TYR A 301 -2.18 -1.36 4.49
CA TYR A 301 -1.48 -0.71 3.37
C TYR A 301 -0.93 -1.71 2.35
N ALA A 302 -1.57 -2.85 2.23
CA ALA A 302 -1.12 -3.97 1.40
C ALA A 302 -1.29 -3.75 -0.12
N GLY A 303 -1.93 -2.67 -0.52
CA GLY A 303 -2.23 -2.37 -1.93
C GLY A 303 -3.70 -2.57 -2.28
N HIS A 304 -4.12 -1.97 -3.39
CA HIS A 304 -5.45 -2.13 -3.96
C HIS A 304 -5.57 -3.45 -4.70
N PRO A 305 -6.69 -4.16 -4.58
CA PRO A 305 -6.90 -5.43 -5.26
C PRO A 305 -6.77 -5.31 -6.79
N LEU A 306 -6.04 -6.22 -7.39
CA LEU A 306 -5.97 -6.43 -8.83
C LEU A 306 -6.87 -7.57 -9.31
N GLY A 307 -7.30 -8.43 -8.39
CA GLY A 307 -7.97 -9.70 -8.68
C GLY A 307 -6.98 -10.83 -8.98
N THR A 308 -7.52 -11.95 -9.43
CA THR A 308 -6.73 -13.11 -9.86
C THR A 308 -6.09 -12.81 -11.19
N ILE A 309 -4.75 -12.90 -11.25
CA ILE A 309 -3.97 -12.77 -12.48
C ILE A 309 -3.35 -14.11 -12.80
N LYS A 310 -3.53 -14.59 -14.02
CA LYS A 310 -2.94 -15.86 -14.48
C LYS A 310 -1.48 -15.63 -14.90
N LYS A 311 -0.67 -16.68 -14.78
CA LYS A 311 0.72 -16.65 -15.25
C LYS A 311 0.84 -16.13 -16.68
N GLY A 312 1.67 -15.14 -16.89
CA GLY A 312 1.89 -14.46 -18.17
C GLY A 312 0.90 -13.35 -18.49
N GLU A 313 -0.21 -13.24 -17.77
CA GLU A 313 -1.15 -12.13 -17.92
C GLU A 313 -0.60 -10.85 -17.29
N THR A 314 -1.02 -9.72 -17.86
CA THR A 314 -0.65 -8.37 -17.40
C THR A 314 -1.92 -7.59 -17.07
N VAL A 315 -1.92 -6.93 -15.91
CA VAL A 315 -2.98 -6.01 -15.46
C VAL A 315 -2.36 -4.65 -15.22
N GLU A 316 -3.08 -3.59 -15.56
CA GLU A 316 -2.62 -2.21 -15.44
C GLU A 316 -3.49 -1.41 -14.48
N ARG A 317 -2.86 -0.45 -13.78
CA ARG A 317 -3.53 0.58 -12.97
C ARG A 317 -2.81 1.91 -13.14
N THR A 318 -3.57 2.98 -12.97
CA THR A 318 -3.06 4.35 -13.07
C THR A 318 -3.16 5.03 -11.72
N PHE A 319 -2.11 5.73 -11.33
CA PHE A 319 -2.05 6.53 -10.11
C PHE A 319 -1.86 7.98 -10.47
N VAL A 320 -2.50 8.88 -9.73
CA VAL A 320 -2.47 10.32 -9.98
C VAL A 320 -2.05 11.04 -8.71
N LEU A 321 -1.10 11.94 -8.86
CA LEU A 321 -0.65 12.83 -7.80
C LEU A 321 -0.72 14.27 -8.30
N ASN A 322 -1.54 15.09 -7.69
CA ASN A 322 -1.52 16.54 -7.92
C ASN A 322 -0.43 17.15 -7.02
N VAL A 323 0.78 17.30 -7.57
CA VAL A 323 1.96 17.75 -6.83
C VAL A 323 1.81 19.19 -6.33
N GLU A 324 1.12 20.04 -7.09
CA GLU A 324 0.90 21.44 -6.71
C GLU A 324 -0.10 21.61 -5.58
N ALA A 325 -1.05 20.69 -5.45
CA ALA A 325 -2.03 20.69 -4.36
C ALA A 325 -1.44 20.20 -3.04
N GLU A 326 -0.26 19.56 -3.08
CA GLU A 326 0.40 19.01 -1.90
C GLU A 326 1.34 20.04 -1.25
N ASP A 327 1.19 20.31 0.03
CA ASP A 327 2.06 21.22 0.80
C ASP A 327 3.39 20.56 1.22
N TRP A 328 4.12 19.99 0.25
CA TRP A 328 5.35 19.26 0.54
C TRP A 328 6.60 20.12 0.54
N LYS A 329 6.48 21.43 0.30
CA LYS A 329 7.62 22.35 0.15
C LYS A 329 8.64 21.84 -0.86
N LEU A 330 8.13 21.23 -1.93
CA LEU A 330 8.94 20.67 -2.99
C LEU A 330 9.69 21.79 -3.72
N ARG A 331 11.01 21.69 -3.77
CA ARG A 331 11.89 22.65 -4.46
C ARG A 331 12.37 22.14 -5.82
N ASP A 332 12.42 20.84 -5.99
CA ASP A 332 12.94 20.17 -7.18
C ASP A 332 12.17 18.86 -7.40
N MET A 333 11.56 18.72 -8.56
CA MET A 333 10.86 17.50 -8.97
C MET A 333 11.79 16.30 -9.06
N ASN A 334 13.09 16.49 -9.30
CA ASN A 334 14.05 15.39 -9.31
C ASN A 334 14.18 14.68 -7.96
N ASN A 335 13.68 15.28 -6.88
CA ASN A 335 13.59 14.65 -5.57
C ASN A 335 12.32 13.81 -5.39
N ILE A 336 11.44 13.75 -6.40
CA ILE A 336 10.24 12.90 -6.37
C ILE A 336 10.50 11.62 -7.14
N HIS A 337 10.25 10.52 -6.48
CA HIS A 337 10.19 9.18 -7.05
C HIS A 337 9.03 8.40 -6.42
N PHE A 338 8.83 7.17 -6.81
CA PHE A 338 7.76 6.36 -6.22
C PHE A 338 8.14 4.88 -6.20
N ALA A 339 7.75 4.24 -5.11
CA ALA A 339 7.84 2.79 -4.97
C ALA A 339 6.51 2.17 -5.44
N ALA A 340 6.56 1.40 -6.52
CA ALA A 340 5.44 0.56 -6.93
C ALA A 340 5.69 -0.87 -6.45
N PHE A 341 4.79 -1.43 -5.66
CA PHE A 341 4.95 -2.76 -5.08
C PHE A 341 3.69 -3.60 -5.26
N VAL A 342 3.90 -4.90 -5.38
CA VAL A 342 2.82 -5.89 -5.45
C VAL A 342 2.92 -6.79 -4.24
N SER A 343 1.77 -7.03 -3.62
CA SER A 343 1.65 -7.94 -2.48
C SER A 343 0.60 -9.03 -2.73
N SER A 344 0.70 -10.09 -1.95
CA SER A 344 -0.32 -11.13 -1.89
C SER A 344 -0.49 -11.67 -0.49
N VAL A 345 -1.59 -12.40 -0.26
CA VAL A 345 -1.84 -13.08 1.00
C VAL A 345 -1.08 -14.40 1.02
N LYS A 346 -0.31 -14.59 2.08
CA LYS A 346 0.41 -15.83 2.35
C LYS A 346 -0.24 -16.57 3.51
N THR A 347 -0.10 -17.87 3.55
CA THR A 347 -0.49 -18.73 4.68
C THR A 347 0.76 -19.27 5.36
N ALA A 348 0.80 -19.21 6.67
CA ALA A 348 1.85 -19.82 7.48
C ALA A 348 1.23 -20.56 8.67
N VAL A 349 2.02 -21.44 9.29
CA VAL A 349 1.65 -22.18 10.50
C VAL A 349 2.48 -21.65 11.64
N ASN A 350 1.85 -21.21 12.73
CA ASN A 350 2.55 -20.74 13.91
C ASN A 350 3.13 -21.90 14.74
N ASN A 351 3.90 -21.57 15.77
CA ASN A 351 4.54 -22.56 16.67
C ASN A 351 3.55 -23.42 17.47
N LYS A 352 2.25 -23.12 17.43
CA LYS A 352 1.16 -23.91 18.03
C LYS A 352 0.41 -24.77 17.01
N GLY A 353 0.92 -24.87 15.76
CA GLY A 353 0.31 -25.64 14.68
C GLY A 353 -0.96 -25.00 14.09
N ARG A 354 -1.23 -23.70 14.36
CA ARG A 354 -2.39 -23.00 13.82
C ARG A 354 -2.00 -22.24 12.55
N GLU A 355 -2.79 -22.41 11.50
CA GLU A 355 -2.67 -21.61 10.30
C GLU A 355 -3.07 -20.16 10.57
N TYR A 356 -2.35 -19.24 9.96
CA TYR A 356 -2.70 -17.83 9.91
C TYR A 356 -2.33 -17.23 8.56
N LYS A 357 -3.08 -16.23 8.14
CA LYS A 357 -2.83 -15.50 6.91
C LYS A 357 -2.13 -14.17 7.22
N TYR A 358 -1.23 -13.76 6.34
CA TYR A 358 -0.54 -12.48 6.42
C TYR A 358 -0.29 -11.94 5.03
N VAL A 359 -0.12 -10.63 4.91
CA VAL A 359 0.26 -9.98 3.66
C VAL A 359 1.78 -9.93 3.56
N SER A 360 2.31 -10.17 2.37
CA SER A 360 3.72 -9.98 2.08
C SER A 360 3.89 -9.37 0.69
N VAL A 361 4.85 -8.46 0.56
CA VAL A 361 5.24 -7.92 -0.74
C VAL A 361 5.94 -9.01 -1.55
N ASP A 362 5.52 -9.18 -2.79
CA ASP A 362 6.06 -10.16 -3.73
C ASP A 362 7.15 -9.57 -4.63
N ASN A 363 7.09 -8.27 -4.87
CA ASN A 363 8.12 -7.51 -5.58
C ASN A 363 7.87 -6.00 -5.43
N VAL A 364 8.92 -5.21 -5.67
CA VAL A 364 8.88 -3.75 -5.66
C VAL A 364 9.87 -3.18 -6.68
N VAL A 365 9.52 -2.03 -7.26
CA VAL A 365 10.42 -1.23 -8.10
C VAL A 365 10.43 0.21 -7.62
N ASP A 366 11.60 0.84 -7.70
CA ASP A 366 11.76 2.28 -7.49
C ASP A 366 11.76 2.99 -8.84
N CYS A 367 10.90 3.99 -8.99
CA CYS A 367 10.61 4.62 -10.26
C CYS A 367 10.79 6.13 -10.15
N LYS A 368 11.54 6.71 -11.06
CA LYS A 368 11.66 8.16 -11.17
C LYS A 368 10.39 8.77 -11.77
N TYR A 369 10.14 10.04 -11.47
CA TYR A 369 8.92 10.75 -11.93
C TYR A 369 8.90 11.02 -13.44
N ASN A 370 10.04 10.93 -14.14
CA ASN A 370 10.22 11.35 -15.52
C ASN A 370 10.86 10.28 -16.44
N GLU A 371 11.07 9.07 -15.92
CA GLU A 371 11.68 7.99 -16.68
C GLU A 371 10.82 6.72 -16.60
N PRO A 372 10.56 6.04 -17.72
CA PRO A 372 9.94 4.72 -17.69
C PRO A 372 10.82 3.70 -16.96
N THR A 373 10.18 2.87 -16.14
CA THR A 373 10.80 1.69 -15.52
C THR A 373 10.25 0.45 -16.23
N PRO A 374 11.00 -0.21 -17.10
CA PRO A 374 10.55 -1.42 -17.79
C PRO A 374 10.51 -2.62 -16.85
N PHE A 375 9.87 -3.71 -17.30
CA PHE A 375 10.02 -5.00 -16.62
C PHE A 375 11.49 -5.42 -16.60
N GLU A 376 11.96 -5.85 -15.43
CA GLU A 376 13.32 -6.35 -15.25
C GLU A 376 13.32 -7.87 -15.12
N TYR A 377 14.06 -8.52 -15.99
CA TYR A 377 14.13 -9.98 -16.09
C TYR A 377 15.47 -10.51 -15.57
N LYS A 378 15.42 -11.72 -14.97
CA LYS A 378 16.62 -12.50 -14.57
C LYS A 378 17.24 -13.23 -15.76
#